data_2053e47685a849296e3807370bf658d2
#
_entry.id   2053e47685a849296e3807370bf658d2
#
_cell.length_a   1.000
_cell.length_b   1.000
_cell.length_c   1.000
_cell.angle_alpha   90.00
_cell.angle_beta   90.00
_cell.angle_gamma   90.00
#
_symmetry.space_group_name_H-M   'P 1'
#
loop_
_entity.id
_entity.type
_entity.pdbx_description
1 polymer ?
#
loop_
_entity_poly.entity_id
_entity_poly.type
_entity_poly.pdbx_seq_one_letter_code
_entity_poly.pdbx_strand_id
1 'polypeptide(L)'
;ELDGKYRVEVSTDNGATYTEVDTTAENSYTYSPEKTGSYRFRITGICGTEVKNSMESEAVKFSLPMTAPEISAKSGDASNTITWEPVPEAVSYKIYRSESRNEGYTQIGTSTQGTYTDSTAQNEVPYFYRVTAVGTDNESNQSAAVSIMATKGHTGEYMFGSEAAVMKVVEKSNDTVIDKEAHIKWSYDKAGSYVVTSGSDKIMSGKTSAGDEISADIPLKSGRNEVKVEFTDESGVKTYKKFNFVKLDKYDIVVDANAAKSEAVQKITRDETSADVSEKPVYATIADAIASVPSDNKEQVVIYVKNGNYHEKVRITTPYITIIGEDSQKTVLEYDAAAGKTDPATGNTYGTSGSASLTIEAAANNVTLENITVANSFDYPKEMIEGKMAVALLTRADQLVFNNVRLTGWQDTLQADGGKRQYFKNCYIEGCVDWIFGSAQAVFDDCDIVANRDGYVTAASTDSTRSTGYVFINSRLLKKDNSVSDNSVALGRPWRANACVTYVNCYMDSHIKTNGYDDMGGNNHESAQFYEYQSYGKGFAV
;
A
#
# COMPACT_ATOMS: atom_id res chain seq x y z
N GLU A 1 14.83 5.86 77.12
CA GLU A 1 14.89 5.67 75.67
C GLU A 1 15.97 6.56 75.15
N LEU A 2 17.01 5.98 74.52
CA LEU A 2 18.05 6.74 73.84
C LEU A 2 17.46 7.26 72.52
N ASP A 3 17.28 8.56 72.40
CA ASP A 3 16.77 9.27 71.20
C ASP A 3 17.92 9.36 70.18
N GLY A 4 18.41 8.16 69.75
CA GLY A 4 19.50 8.03 68.83
C GLY A 4 19.04 8.14 67.38
N LYS A 5 19.70 8.94 66.61
CA LYS A 5 19.55 9.06 65.14
C LYS A 5 20.80 8.68 64.44
N TYR A 6 20.69 8.41 63.16
CA TYR A 6 21.82 8.12 62.29
C TYR A 6 21.87 9.20 61.20
N ARG A 7 23.01 9.86 61.11
CA ARG A 7 23.30 10.72 59.96
C ARG A 7 23.88 9.86 58.86
N VAL A 8 23.25 9.96 57.68
CA VAL A 8 23.67 9.27 56.48
C VAL A 8 24.34 10.26 55.53
N GLU A 9 25.54 9.98 55.14
CA GLU A 9 26.35 10.81 54.26
C GLU A 9 26.82 9.97 53.08
N VAL A 10 26.91 10.59 51.89
CA VAL A 10 27.37 9.96 50.66
C VAL A 10 28.61 10.66 50.12
N SER A 11 29.53 9.88 49.59
CA SER A 11 30.72 10.32 48.86
C SER A 11 30.68 9.79 47.44
N THR A 12 30.99 10.66 46.48
CA THR A 12 31.14 10.34 45.05
C THR A 12 32.60 10.44 44.56
N ASP A 13 33.55 10.75 45.47
CA ASP A 13 34.98 10.93 45.22
C ASP A 13 35.86 9.91 45.97
N ASN A 14 35.34 8.68 46.12
CA ASN A 14 36.00 7.53 46.79
C ASN A 14 36.32 7.79 48.26
N GLY A 15 35.52 8.58 49.00
CA GLY A 15 35.68 8.84 50.44
C GLY A 15 36.49 10.07 50.76
N ALA A 16 36.90 10.90 49.78
CA ALA A 16 37.66 12.13 50.05
C ALA A 16 36.77 13.21 50.67
N THR A 17 35.52 13.32 50.23
CA THR A 17 34.52 14.21 50.83
C THR A 17 33.20 13.46 51.01
N TYR A 18 32.41 13.87 52.02
CA TYR A 18 31.09 13.32 52.32
C TYR A 18 30.07 14.44 52.43
N THR A 19 28.92 14.24 51.82
CA THR A 19 27.75 15.13 51.87
C THR A 19 26.61 14.43 52.62
N GLU A 20 26.03 15.08 53.60
CA GLU A 20 24.84 14.57 54.30
C GLU A 20 23.66 14.49 53.34
N VAL A 21 23.00 13.35 53.34
CA VAL A 21 21.81 13.09 52.50
C VAL A 21 20.55 12.92 53.34
N ASP A 22 20.67 12.46 54.59
CA ASP A 22 19.56 12.36 55.53
C ASP A 22 20.04 12.16 56.95
N THR A 23 19.10 12.35 57.92
CA THR A 23 19.24 11.95 59.31
C THR A 23 17.97 11.16 59.70
N THR A 24 18.11 9.86 59.98
CA THR A 24 17.00 8.93 60.25
C THR A 24 17.11 8.32 61.64
N ALA A 25 15.98 7.97 62.27
CA ALA A 25 15.91 7.14 63.46
C ALA A 25 15.84 5.64 63.14
N GLU A 26 15.60 5.31 61.88
CA GLU A 26 15.51 3.93 61.38
C GLU A 26 16.91 3.32 61.22
N ASN A 27 16.99 1.98 61.30
CA ASN A 27 18.21 1.22 61.13
C ASN A 27 18.50 0.90 59.64
N SER A 28 17.76 1.48 58.71
CA SER A 28 17.92 1.38 57.26
C SER A 28 17.61 2.69 56.57
N TYR A 29 18.31 2.93 55.45
CA TYR A 29 18.10 4.07 54.57
C TYR A 29 18.26 3.65 53.14
N THR A 30 17.36 4.06 52.24
CA THR A 30 17.47 3.80 50.81
C THR A 30 17.93 5.06 50.09
N TYR A 31 19.10 5.00 49.48
CA TYR A 31 19.64 6.06 48.63
C TYR A 31 19.41 5.73 47.15
N SER A 32 18.85 6.68 46.37
CA SER A 32 18.62 6.53 44.94
C SER A 32 19.53 7.48 44.17
N PRO A 33 20.65 7.01 43.60
CA PRO A 33 21.54 7.88 42.84
C PRO A 33 20.90 8.38 41.56
N GLU A 34 21.18 9.65 41.23
CA GLU A 34 20.73 10.30 39.97
C GLU A 34 21.74 10.12 38.82
N LYS A 35 22.93 9.59 39.10
CA LYS A 35 24.02 9.43 38.11
C LYS A 35 24.68 8.06 38.26
N THR A 36 25.14 7.51 37.15
CA THR A 36 26.09 6.40 37.17
C THR A 36 27.35 6.78 37.90
N GLY A 37 27.84 5.96 38.78
CA GLY A 37 29.05 6.24 39.56
C GLY A 37 29.37 5.23 40.65
N SER A 38 30.43 5.51 41.39
CA SER A 38 30.83 4.76 42.57
C SER A 38 30.54 5.58 43.81
N TYR A 39 29.80 5.01 44.73
CA TYR A 39 29.32 5.66 45.94
C TYR A 39 29.87 4.99 47.18
N ARG A 40 30.34 5.77 48.15
CA ARG A 40 30.60 5.30 49.51
C ARG A 40 29.63 5.97 50.47
N PHE A 41 29.23 5.28 51.49
CA PHE A 41 28.34 5.78 52.51
C PHE A 41 29.06 5.84 53.85
N ARG A 42 28.80 6.89 54.61
CA ARG A 42 29.24 7.02 55.99
C ARG A 42 28.00 7.16 56.89
N ILE A 43 27.91 6.32 57.87
CA ILE A 43 26.84 6.36 58.85
C ILE A 43 27.44 6.79 60.19
N THR A 44 26.90 7.85 60.76
CA THR A 44 27.36 8.41 62.03
C THR A 44 26.21 8.39 63.04
N GLY A 45 26.37 7.77 64.17
CA GLY A 45 25.44 7.79 65.27
C GLY A 45 25.41 9.15 65.98
N ILE A 46 24.22 9.67 66.23
CA ILE A 46 23.98 10.93 66.94
C ILE A 46 23.10 10.66 68.16
N CYS A 47 23.48 11.13 69.32
CA CYS A 47 22.70 11.04 70.55
C CYS A 47 22.66 12.42 71.22
N GLY A 48 21.55 13.13 71.11
CA GLY A 48 21.46 14.56 71.49
C GLY A 48 22.40 15.44 70.69
N THR A 49 23.35 16.13 71.36
CA THR A 49 24.41 16.93 70.69
C THR A 49 25.70 16.17 70.49
N GLU A 50 25.80 14.93 70.95
CA GLU A 50 27.00 14.12 70.83
C GLU A 50 27.05 13.34 69.51
N VAL A 51 28.16 13.46 68.78
CA VAL A 51 28.47 12.61 67.62
C VAL A 51 29.29 11.42 68.10
N LYS A 52 28.81 10.23 67.79
CA LYS A 52 29.46 8.95 68.10
C LYS A 52 30.34 8.49 66.92
N ASN A 53 30.84 7.28 67.00
CA ASN A 53 31.66 6.70 65.93
C ASN A 53 30.92 6.62 64.60
N SER A 54 31.64 6.89 63.54
CA SER A 54 31.14 6.71 62.16
C SER A 54 31.67 5.39 61.58
N MET A 55 30.89 4.77 60.70
CA MET A 55 31.33 3.63 59.88
C MET A 55 31.16 3.98 58.43
N GLU A 56 32.12 3.55 57.62
CA GLU A 56 32.11 3.77 56.16
C GLU A 56 31.90 2.43 55.44
N SER A 57 31.17 2.49 54.34
CA SER A 57 30.97 1.34 53.45
C SER A 57 32.18 1.15 52.50
N GLU A 58 32.32 -0.06 51.94
CA GLU A 58 33.03 -0.21 50.69
C GLU A 58 32.36 0.58 49.56
N ALA A 59 33.07 0.79 48.47
CA ALA A 59 32.53 1.45 47.30
C ALA A 59 31.47 0.59 46.63
N VAL A 60 30.27 1.14 46.44
CA VAL A 60 29.15 0.52 45.73
C VAL A 60 29.01 1.17 44.36
N LYS A 61 29.13 0.37 43.31
CA LYS A 61 28.89 0.86 41.95
C LYS A 61 27.37 0.87 41.66
N PHE A 62 26.92 1.95 41.06
CA PHE A 62 25.56 2.12 40.58
C PHE A 62 25.59 2.57 39.12
N SER A 63 24.79 1.94 38.29
CA SER A 63 24.62 2.32 36.87
C SER A 63 23.15 2.61 36.60
N LEU A 64 22.88 3.77 36.06
CA LEU A 64 21.55 4.11 35.59
C LEU A 64 21.12 3.15 34.46
N PRO A 65 19.84 2.74 34.41
CA PRO A 65 19.33 2.03 33.26
C PRO A 65 19.53 2.84 31.98
N MET A 66 20.14 2.22 30.97
CA MET A 66 20.37 2.85 29.67
C MET A 66 19.16 2.60 28.76
N THR A 67 18.69 3.63 28.08
CA THR A 67 17.60 3.51 27.10
C THR A 67 18.07 2.82 25.83
N ALA A 68 17.21 1.99 25.23
CA ALA A 68 17.48 1.40 23.93
C ALA A 68 17.46 2.49 22.84
N PRO A 69 18.37 2.44 21.84
CA PRO A 69 18.35 3.37 20.72
C PRO A 69 17.06 3.28 19.89
N GLU A 70 16.59 4.39 19.37
CA GLU A 70 15.60 4.39 18.27
C GLU A 70 16.38 4.35 16.96
N ILE A 71 16.12 3.34 16.13
CA ILE A 71 16.91 3.07 14.94
C ILE A 71 16.09 3.24 13.66
N SER A 72 16.73 3.71 12.60
CA SER A 72 16.24 3.72 11.23
C SER A 72 17.23 3.03 10.31
N ALA A 73 16.80 2.64 9.10
CA ALA A 73 17.68 1.96 8.16
C ALA A 73 17.50 2.47 6.73
N LYS A 74 18.58 2.46 5.97
CA LYS A 74 18.65 2.84 4.57
C LYS A 74 19.29 1.74 3.74
N SER A 75 18.67 1.38 2.60
CA SER A 75 19.16 0.39 1.64
C SER A 75 20.33 0.93 0.81
N GLY A 76 21.23 0.04 0.41
CA GLY A 76 22.29 0.29 -0.58
C GLY A 76 22.59 -0.98 -1.38
N ASP A 77 23.43 -0.88 -2.42
CA ASP A 77 23.88 -2.05 -3.20
C ASP A 77 24.74 -2.95 -2.31
N ALA A 78 24.30 -4.19 -2.11
CA ALA A 78 24.90 -5.18 -1.23
C ALA A 78 25.25 -4.62 0.17
N SER A 79 24.47 -3.67 0.68
CA SER A 79 24.70 -3.01 1.96
C SER A 79 23.42 -2.43 2.54
N ASN A 80 23.36 -2.37 3.89
CA ASN A 80 22.31 -1.66 4.62
C ASN A 80 22.97 -0.72 5.64
N THR A 81 22.53 0.52 5.73
CA THR A 81 23.02 1.49 6.71
C THR A 81 21.97 1.71 7.78
N ILE A 82 22.32 1.47 9.02
CA ILE A 82 21.48 1.65 10.21
C ILE A 82 21.95 2.93 10.92
N THR A 83 21.01 3.80 11.32
CA THR A 83 21.30 5.07 11.99
C THR A 83 20.45 5.24 13.24
N TRP A 84 20.98 5.96 14.23
CA TRP A 84 20.29 6.29 15.48
C TRP A 84 20.85 7.56 16.10
N GLU A 85 20.05 8.22 16.94
CA GLU A 85 20.52 9.32 17.74
C GLU A 85 21.37 8.83 18.91
N PRO A 86 22.42 9.58 19.31
CA PRO A 86 23.27 9.19 20.44
C PRO A 86 22.49 9.01 21.74
N VAL A 87 22.67 7.88 22.40
CA VAL A 87 22.09 7.62 23.71
C VAL A 87 23.02 8.22 24.79
N PRO A 88 22.50 8.99 25.78
CA PRO A 88 23.32 9.52 26.87
C PRO A 88 24.12 8.43 27.59
N GLU A 89 25.37 8.74 27.95
CA GLU A 89 26.33 7.83 28.61
C GLU A 89 26.77 6.60 27.79
N ALA A 90 26.26 6.41 26.57
CA ALA A 90 26.78 5.35 25.69
C ALA A 90 28.19 5.69 25.19
N VAL A 91 29.10 4.74 25.29
CA VAL A 91 30.48 4.84 24.76
C VAL A 91 30.62 4.05 23.46
N SER A 92 29.70 3.13 23.19
CA SER A 92 29.64 2.36 21.94
C SER A 92 28.26 1.71 21.78
N TYR A 93 28.04 1.07 20.63
CA TYR A 93 26.83 0.37 20.27
C TYR A 93 27.16 -1.00 19.70
N LYS A 94 26.33 -2.01 19.97
CA LYS A 94 26.39 -3.31 19.30
C LYS A 94 25.26 -3.44 18.33
N ILE A 95 25.54 -3.91 17.14
CA ILE A 95 24.59 -4.05 16.06
C ILE A 95 24.31 -5.54 15.82
N TYR A 96 23.04 -5.90 15.77
CA TYR A 96 22.57 -7.27 15.59
C TYR A 96 21.75 -7.38 14.32
N ARG A 97 21.86 -8.53 13.64
CA ARG A 97 21.12 -8.85 12.42
C ARG A 97 20.47 -10.23 12.53
N SER A 98 19.29 -10.37 11.95
CA SER A 98 18.57 -11.62 11.75
C SER A 98 17.83 -11.62 10.40
N GLU A 99 17.51 -12.79 9.86
CA GLU A 99 16.57 -12.97 8.76
C GLU A 99 15.13 -13.19 9.26
N SER A 100 14.94 -13.25 10.58
CA SER A 100 13.65 -13.34 11.25
C SER A 100 13.45 -12.15 12.19
N ARG A 101 12.22 -11.55 12.19
CA ARG A 101 11.92 -10.37 13.00
C ARG A 101 12.04 -10.61 14.51
N ASN A 102 11.66 -11.81 14.98
CA ASN A 102 11.46 -12.06 16.39
C ASN A 102 12.57 -12.88 17.05
N GLU A 103 13.46 -13.50 16.26
CA GLU A 103 14.48 -14.42 16.79
C GLU A 103 15.73 -14.47 15.90
N GLY A 104 16.76 -15.18 16.35
CA GLY A 104 17.95 -15.47 15.54
C GLY A 104 18.93 -14.29 15.38
N TYR A 105 18.84 -13.26 16.22
CA TYR A 105 19.74 -12.11 16.14
C TYR A 105 21.17 -12.47 16.51
N THR A 106 22.10 -12.20 15.61
CA THR A 106 23.54 -12.34 15.82
C THR A 106 24.21 -10.98 15.76
N GLN A 107 25.18 -10.72 16.63
CA GLN A 107 25.97 -9.50 16.57
C GLN A 107 26.85 -9.51 15.32
N ILE A 108 26.69 -8.46 14.48
CA ILE A 108 27.46 -8.29 13.23
C ILE A 108 28.52 -7.20 13.32
N GLY A 109 28.49 -6.34 14.34
CA GLY A 109 29.45 -5.27 14.48
C GLY A 109 29.25 -4.43 15.72
N THR A 110 30.10 -3.40 15.82
CA THR A 110 30.06 -2.35 16.85
C THR A 110 30.29 -0.99 16.19
N SER A 111 29.77 0.08 16.79
CA SER A 111 30.04 1.46 16.37
C SER A 111 30.23 2.34 17.60
N THR A 112 31.04 3.39 17.47
CA THR A 112 31.13 4.51 18.42
C THR A 112 30.39 5.76 17.90
N GLN A 113 29.77 5.63 16.74
CA GLN A 113 29.00 6.67 16.06
C GLN A 113 27.51 6.28 16.07
N GLY A 114 26.61 7.22 15.78
CA GLY A 114 25.18 6.96 15.60
C GLY A 114 24.83 6.28 14.27
N THR A 115 25.76 5.53 13.67
CA THR A 115 25.56 4.86 12.39
C THR A 115 26.42 3.60 12.27
N TYR A 116 25.93 2.64 11.47
CA TYR A 116 26.65 1.44 11.09
C TYR A 116 26.22 0.98 9.70
N THR A 117 27.16 0.65 8.82
CA THR A 117 26.86 0.08 7.50
C THR A 117 27.21 -1.42 7.49
N ASP A 118 26.20 -2.25 7.30
CA ASP A 118 26.37 -3.67 7.05
C ASP A 118 26.68 -3.90 5.57
N SER A 119 27.95 -4.01 5.24
CA SER A 119 28.46 -4.32 3.90
C SER A 119 28.46 -5.82 3.58
N THR A 120 27.90 -6.65 4.43
CA THR A 120 27.73 -8.10 4.23
C THR A 120 26.30 -8.49 3.89
N ALA A 121 25.38 -7.50 3.85
CA ALA A 121 24.02 -7.72 3.42
C ALA A 121 24.00 -8.16 1.95
N GLN A 122 23.21 -9.19 1.65
CA GLN A 122 23.01 -9.64 0.28
C GLN A 122 21.83 -8.90 -0.33
N ASN A 123 21.95 -8.51 -1.58
CA ASN A 123 20.81 -7.96 -2.32
C ASN A 123 19.66 -8.99 -2.35
N GLU A 124 18.42 -8.48 -2.25
CA GLU A 124 17.22 -9.28 -2.34
C GLU A 124 16.94 -10.20 -1.13
N VAL A 125 17.72 -10.06 -0.06
CA VAL A 125 17.50 -10.76 1.22
C VAL A 125 16.99 -9.77 2.26
N PRO A 126 15.79 -9.97 2.84
CA PRO A 126 15.30 -9.12 3.91
C PRO A 126 16.04 -9.41 5.21
N TYR A 127 16.53 -8.35 5.85
CA TYR A 127 17.19 -8.43 7.15
C TYR A 127 16.46 -7.57 8.18
N PHE A 128 16.53 -8.00 9.43
CA PHE A 128 16.05 -7.28 10.59
C PHE A 128 17.26 -6.89 11.46
N TYR A 129 17.31 -5.63 11.86
CA TYR A 129 18.39 -5.09 12.66
C TYR A 129 17.89 -4.63 14.02
N ARG A 130 18.72 -4.78 15.03
CA ARG A 130 18.57 -4.24 16.37
C ARG A 130 19.89 -3.67 16.84
N VAL A 131 19.84 -2.70 17.74
CA VAL A 131 21.02 -2.06 18.31
C VAL A 131 20.88 -1.99 19.84
N THR A 132 21.97 -2.19 20.56
CA THR A 132 22.09 -1.87 21.99
C THR A 132 23.07 -0.72 22.18
N ALA A 133 22.81 0.14 23.15
CA ALA A 133 23.75 1.14 23.64
C ALA A 133 24.58 0.53 24.76
N VAL A 134 25.90 0.71 24.71
CA VAL A 134 26.85 0.14 25.68
C VAL A 134 27.55 1.29 26.41
N GLY A 135 27.38 1.37 27.71
CA GLY A 135 28.08 2.29 28.60
C GLY A 135 29.36 1.65 29.18
N THR A 136 29.97 2.29 30.17
CA THR A 136 31.18 1.78 30.84
C THR A 136 30.91 0.48 31.60
N ASP A 137 29.78 0.39 32.30
CA ASP A 137 29.46 -0.73 33.19
C ASP A 137 28.05 -1.31 32.95
N ASN A 138 27.36 -0.85 31.92
CA ASN A 138 25.99 -1.27 31.62
C ASN A 138 25.72 -1.34 30.11
N GLU A 139 24.62 -1.99 29.74
CA GLU A 139 24.15 -2.10 28.36
C GLU A 139 22.63 -1.98 28.36
N SER A 140 22.07 -1.33 27.34
CA SER A 140 20.63 -1.20 27.17
C SER A 140 19.99 -2.52 26.72
N ASN A 141 18.66 -2.59 26.82
CA ASN A 141 17.91 -3.57 26.04
C ASN A 141 18.14 -3.34 24.53
N GLN A 142 17.87 -4.36 23.72
CA GLN A 142 17.85 -4.20 22.26
C GLN A 142 16.73 -3.26 21.83
N SER A 143 16.98 -2.44 20.81
CA SER A 143 15.98 -1.60 20.15
C SER A 143 14.81 -2.41 19.58
N ALA A 144 13.72 -1.75 19.20
CA ALA A 144 12.77 -2.31 18.25
C ALA A 144 13.51 -2.75 16.97
N ALA A 145 12.97 -3.78 16.29
CA ALA A 145 13.58 -4.26 15.06
C ALA A 145 13.17 -3.38 13.89
N VAL A 146 14.14 -2.88 13.12
CA VAL A 146 13.92 -2.29 11.79
C VAL A 146 14.15 -3.34 10.71
N SER A 147 13.31 -3.36 9.68
CA SER A 147 13.42 -4.27 8.54
C SER A 147 13.92 -3.51 7.32
N ILE A 148 14.91 -4.07 6.62
CA ILE A 148 15.41 -3.52 5.36
C ILE A 148 16.02 -4.61 4.50
N MET A 149 15.99 -4.40 3.17
CA MET A 149 16.58 -5.29 2.18
C MET A 149 17.56 -4.48 1.31
N ALA A 150 18.79 -4.94 1.22
CA ALA A 150 19.77 -4.34 0.32
C ALA A 150 19.34 -4.52 -1.13
N THR A 151 19.45 -3.48 -1.93
CA THR A 151 19.07 -3.51 -3.35
C THR A 151 20.11 -2.80 -4.20
N LYS A 152 20.27 -3.29 -5.42
CA LYS A 152 21.24 -2.77 -6.40
C LYS A 152 20.82 -1.45 -7.04
N GLY A 153 19.89 -0.72 -6.50
CA GLY A 153 19.36 0.52 -7.09
C GLY A 153 18.82 0.28 -8.51
N HIS A 154 17.50 0.21 -8.65
CA HIS A 154 16.90 0.00 -9.95
C HIS A 154 16.87 1.33 -10.72
N THR A 155 17.71 1.46 -11.77
CA THR A 155 17.46 2.45 -12.82
C THR A 155 16.37 1.84 -13.70
N GLY A 156 15.11 2.23 -13.47
CA GLY A 156 13.99 1.72 -14.27
C GLY A 156 14.27 1.86 -15.76
N GLU A 157 14.03 0.80 -16.51
CA GLU A 157 14.15 0.86 -17.98
C GLU A 157 13.15 1.86 -18.59
N TYR A 158 11.99 2.04 -17.93
CA TYR A 158 10.91 2.90 -18.37
C TYR A 158 10.62 4.00 -17.37
N MET A 159 10.41 5.22 -17.87
CA MET A 159 9.96 6.38 -17.10
C MET A 159 8.51 6.70 -17.45
N PHE A 160 7.79 7.32 -16.50
CA PHE A 160 6.39 7.68 -16.63
C PHE A 160 6.13 9.08 -16.06
N GLY A 161 4.87 9.50 -16.02
CA GLY A 161 4.48 10.79 -15.46
C GLY A 161 5.21 11.96 -16.14
N SER A 162 5.70 12.90 -15.34
CA SER A 162 6.41 14.10 -15.83
C SER A 162 7.81 13.82 -16.39
N GLU A 163 8.35 12.63 -16.21
CA GLU A 163 9.71 12.28 -16.68
C GLU A 163 9.73 11.69 -18.08
N ALA A 164 8.59 11.31 -18.63
CA ALA A 164 8.46 10.64 -19.90
C ALA A 164 7.80 11.51 -20.97
N ALA A 165 7.87 11.07 -22.23
CA ALA A 165 7.07 11.61 -23.31
C ALA A 165 5.59 11.27 -23.08
N VAL A 166 4.70 12.22 -23.34
CA VAL A 166 3.25 12.06 -23.17
C VAL A 166 2.63 11.58 -24.47
N MET A 167 2.00 10.38 -24.40
CA MET A 167 1.18 9.89 -25.51
C MET A 167 -0.23 10.49 -25.45
N LYS A 168 -0.65 11.14 -26.54
CA LYS A 168 -2.02 11.54 -26.79
C LYS A 168 -2.68 10.51 -27.70
N VAL A 169 -3.66 9.77 -27.19
CA VAL A 169 -4.51 8.90 -28.03
C VAL A 169 -5.51 9.78 -28.77
N VAL A 170 -5.47 9.76 -30.10
CA VAL A 170 -6.34 10.54 -30.98
C VAL A 170 -7.62 9.76 -31.25
N GLU A 171 -7.48 8.48 -31.59
CA GLU A 171 -8.56 7.56 -31.90
C GLU A 171 -8.15 6.13 -31.50
N LYS A 172 -9.10 5.34 -31.05
CA LYS A 172 -8.92 3.89 -30.86
C LYS A 172 -10.25 3.15 -31.02
N SER A 173 -10.18 1.90 -31.43
CA SER A 173 -11.29 0.95 -31.28
C SER A 173 -11.71 0.84 -29.82
N ASN A 174 -12.97 0.43 -29.57
CA ASN A 174 -13.37 0.02 -28.22
C ASN A 174 -12.47 -1.09 -27.70
N ASP A 175 -12.36 -1.23 -26.38
CA ASP A 175 -11.50 -2.24 -25.75
C ASP A 175 -12.03 -3.66 -26.02
N THR A 176 -13.36 -3.84 -26.15
CA THR A 176 -13.96 -5.09 -26.59
C THR A 176 -14.35 -4.98 -28.06
N VAL A 177 -13.80 -5.86 -28.86
CA VAL A 177 -13.90 -5.85 -30.33
C VAL A 177 -14.53 -7.14 -30.81
N ILE A 178 -15.51 -7.03 -31.70
CA ILE A 178 -16.14 -8.18 -32.37
C ILE A 178 -15.41 -8.48 -33.69
N ASP A 179 -14.82 -7.44 -34.30
CA ASP A 179 -14.07 -7.53 -35.54
C ASP A 179 -12.71 -8.26 -35.37
N LYS A 180 -12.05 -8.53 -36.49
CA LYS A 180 -10.76 -9.23 -36.51
C LYS A 180 -9.57 -8.32 -36.21
N GLU A 181 -9.77 -7.02 -36.21
CA GLU A 181 -8.72 -6.01 -36.07
C GLU A 181 -9.18 -4.90 -35.14
N ALA A 182 -8.24 -4.32 -34.37
CA ALA A 182 -8.43 -3.09 -33.62
C ALA A 182 -7.59 -1.99 -34.26
N HIS A 183 -8.07 -0.75 -34.24
CA HIS A 183 -7.37 0.44 -34.71
C HIS A 183 -6.90 1.30 -33.54
N ILE A 184 -5.66 1.86 -33.64
CA ILE A 184 -5.13 2.84 -32.69
C ILE A 184 -4.49 3.99 -33.48
N LYS A 185 -4.80 5.24 -33.10
CA LYS A 185 -4.18 6.44 -33.62
C LYS A 185 -3.70 7.32 -32.47
N TRP A 186 -2.45 7.75 -32.51
CA TRP A 186 -1.82 8.50 -31.43
C TRP A 186 -0.74 9.47 -31.91
N SER A 187 -0.31 10.36 -31.03
CA SER A 187 0.87 11.21 -31.21
C SER A 187 1.65 11.31 -29.89
N TYR A 188 2.88 11.80 -29.94
CA TYR A 188 3.69 12.14 -28.77
C TYR A 188 4.01 13.63 -28.75
N ASP A 189 4.20 14.18 -27.56
CA ASP A 189 4.66 15.57 -27.34
C ASP A 189 6.17 15.79 -27.62
N LYS A 190 6.92 14.70 -27.83
CA LYS A 190 8.36 14.69 -28.13
C LYS A 190 8.64 13.93 -29.42
N ALA A 191 9.76 14.27 -30.08
CA ALA A 191 10.31 13.47 -31.17
C ALA A 191 11.04 12.23 -30.64
N GLY A 192 11.03 11.14 -31.42
CA GLY A 192 11.66 9.89 -30.99
C GLY A 192 11.36 8.71 -31.91
N SER A 193 11.55 7.50 -31.38
CA SER A 193 11.26 6.25 -32.07
C SER A 193 10.24 5.42 -31.28
N TYR A 194 9.44 4.65 -32.01
CA TYR A 194 8.40 3.81 -31.42
C TYR A 194 8.46 2.38 -31.94
N VAL A 195 7.97 1.45 -31.11
CA VAL A 195 7.76 0.03 -31.45
C VAL A 195 6.39 -0.38 -30.94
N VAL A 196 5.58 -0.97 -31.82
CA VAL A 196 4.26 -1.55 -31.48
C VAL A 196 4.37 -3.06 -31.51
N THR A 197 3.97 -3.70 -30.41
CA THR A 197 3.94 -5.16 -30.30
C THR A 197 2.55 -5.65 -29.85
N SER A 198 2.14 -6.84 -30.29
CA SER A 198 0.98 -7.56 -29.75
C SER A 198 1.46 -8.91 -29.23
N GLY A 199 1.49 -9.05 -27.90
CA GLY A 199 2.22 -10.12 -27.25
C GLY A 199 3.70 -10.11 -27.67
N SER A 200 4.19 -11.22 -28.25
CA SER A 200 5.55 -11.34 -28.79
C SER A 200 5.70 -10.81 -30.22
N ASP A 201 4.60 -10.54 -30.92
CA ASP A 201 4.62 -10.22 -32.35
C ASP A 201 4.84 -8.72 -32.53
N LYS A 202 5.87 -8.34 -33.29
CA LYS A 202 6.11 -6.95 -33.68
C LYS A 202 5.16 -6.57 -34.81
N ILE A 203 4.32 -5.57 -34.58
CA ILE A 203 3.34 -5.05 -35.55
C ILE A 203 4.01 -4.00 -36.44
N MET A 204 4.63 -2.99 -35.84
CA MET A 204 5.31 -1.92 -36.58
C MET A 204 6.35 -1.22 -35.71
N SER A 205 7.18 -0.41 -36.35
CA SER A 205 8.10 0.52 -35.68
C SER A 205 8.46 1.66 -36.61
N GLY A 206 8.89 2.80 -36.07
CA GLY A 206 9.27 3.96 -36.85
C GLY A 206 9.87 5.06 -35.99
N LYS A 207 10.11 6.22 -36.65
CA LYS A 207 10.44 7.48 -36.00
C LYS A 207 9.30 8.47 -36.21
N THR A 208 9.17 9.42 -35.32
CA THR A 208 8.14 10.46 -35.37
C THR A 208 8.67 11.78 -34.85
N SER A 209 8.16 12.89 -35.38
CA SER A 209 8.34 14.21 -34.78
C SER A 209 7.28 14.48 -33.71
N ALA A 210 7.51 15.47 -32.85
CA ALA A 210 6.53 15.89 -31.87
C ALA A 210 5.23 16.34 -32.55
N GLY A 211 4.10 15.77 -32.12
CA GLY A 211 2.76 16.08 -32.63
C GLY A 211 2.32 15.31 -33.88
N ASP A 212 3.24 14.61 -34.56
CA ASP A 212 2.86 13.81 -35.72
C ASP A 212 1.96 12.64 -35.31
N GLU A 213 0.89 12.42 -36.08
CA GLU A 213 -0.06 11.34 -35.85
C GLU A 213 0.43 10.03 -36.49
N ILE A 214 0.38 8.97 -35.71
CA ILE A 214 0.73 7.60 -36.08
C ILE A 214 -0.53 6.75 -35.96
N SER A 215 -0.71 5.79 -36.86
CA SER A 215 -1.82 4.83 -36.78
C SER A 215 -1.33 3.41 -36.98
N ALA A 216 -2.03 2.45 -36.34
CA ALA A 216 -1.81 1.03 -36.49
C ALA A 216 -3.13 0.26 -36.49
N ASP A 217 -3.24 -0.70 -37.42
CA ASP A 217 -4.26 -1.73 -37.39
C ASP A 217 -3.66 -3.00 -36.80
N ILE A 218 -4.29 -3.51 -35.76
CA ILE A 218 -3.79 -4.59 -34.92
C ILE A 218 -4.63 -5.85 -35.15
N PRO A 219 -4.09 -6.90 -35.78
CA PRO A 219 -4.79 -8.17 -35.89
C PRO A 219 -5.04 -8.78 -34.50
N LEU A 220 -6.28 -9.18 -34.25
CA LEU A 220 -6.71 -9.74 -32.96
C LEU A 220 -6.88 -11.27 -33.03
N LYS A 221 -6.33 -11.93 -32.00
CA LYS A 221 -6.61 -13.34 -31.69
C LYS A 221 -7.83 -13.40 -30.74
N SER A 222 -8.58 -14.50 -30.76
CA SER A 222 -9.69 -14.74 -29.83
C SER A 222 -9.27 -14.52 -28.37
N GLY A 223 -10.10 -13.84 -27.59
CA GLY A 223 -9.82 -13.48 -26.20
C GLY A 223 -8.94 -12.24 -26.06
N ARG A 224 -8.08 -12.22 -25.05
CA ARG A 224 -7.27 -11.04 -24.66
C ARG A 224 -6.07 -10.83 -25.56
N ASN A 225 -5.87 -9.60 -26.02
CA ASN A 225 -4.74 -9.13 -26.79
C ASN A 225 -4.13 -7.91 -26.11
N GLU A 226 -2.93 -8.04 -25.58
CA GLU A 226 -2.17 -6.93 -25.02
C GLU A 226 -1.30 -6.31 -26.11
N VAL A 227 -1.54 -5.05 -26.43
CA VAL A 227 -0.77 -4.26 -27.38
C VAL A 227 0.07 -3.26 -26.61
N LYS A 228 1.40 -3.35 -26.73
CA LYS A 228 2.35 -2.41 -26.13
C LYS A 228 2.87 -1.46 -27.19
N VAL A 229 2.74 -0.17 -26.97
CA VAL A 229 3.40 0.88 -27.74
C VAL A 229 4.53 1.42 -26.88
N GLU A 230 5.76 1.04 -27.21
CA GLU A 230 6.98 1.52 -26.58
C GLU A 230 7.50 2.74 -27.33
N PHE A 231 7.96 3.75 -26.62
CA PHE A 231 8.53 4.96 -27.19
C PHE A 231 9.87 5.28 -26.51
N THR A 232 10.83 5.72 -27.32
CA THR A 232 12.13 6.22 -26.86
C THR A 232 12.33 7.61 -27.42
N ASP A 233 12.44 8.63 -26.57
CA ASP A 233 12.70 10.00 -27.01
C ASP A 233 14.16 10.20 -27.46
N GLU A 234 14.47 11.36 -28.04
CA GLU A 234 15.82 11.65 -28.53
C GLU A 234 16.89 11.71 -27.42
N SER A 235 16.49 11.88 -26.16
CA SER A 235 17.41 11.81 -25.00
C SER A 235 17.64 10.38 -24.50
N GLY A 236 16.95 9.39 -25.06
CA GLY A 236 17.04 7.98 -24.71
C GLY A 236 16.08 7.55 -23.59
N VAL A 237 15.20 8.43 -23.14
CA VAL A 237 14.19 8.10 -22.13
C VAL A 237 13.11 7.22 -22.77
N LYS A 238 12.90 6.05 -22.18
CA LYS A 238 11.88 5.09 -22.62
C LYS A 238 10.61 5.20 -21.81
N THR A 239 9.48 5.05 -22.48
CA THR A 239 8.15 4.90 -21.87
C THR A 239 7.32 3.91 -22.67
N TYR A 240 6.22 3.46 -22.13
CA TYR A 240 5.24 2.66 -22.87
C TYR A 240 3.80 2.97 -22.47
N LYS A 241 2.89 2.66 -23.38
CA LYS A 241 1.46 2.54 -23.09
C LYS A 241 0.95 1.20 -23.59
N LYS A 242 0.10 0.57 -22.78
CA LYS A 242 -0.58 -0.68 -23.15
C LYS A 242 -2.03 -0.39 -23.51
N PHE A 243 -2.52 -1.14 -24.49
CA PHE A 243 -3.93 -1.22 -24.87
C PHE A 243 -4.34 -2.67 -24.75
N ASN A 244 -5.44 -2.90 -24.05
CA ASN A 244 -5.93 -4.24 -23.77
C ASN A 244 -7.21 -4.46 -24.55
N PHE A 245 -7.10 -5.16 -25.69
CA PHE A 245 -8.26 -5.49 -26.51
C PHE A 245 -8.75 -6.91 -26.20
N VAL A 246 -10.06 -7.07 -26.10
CA VAL A 246 -10.70 -8.36 -26.00
C VAL A 246 -11.46 -8.63 -27.30
N LYS A 247 -11.01 -9.61 -28.09
CA LYS A 247 -11.82 -10.12 -29.18
C LYS A 247 -12.87 -11.06 -28.62
N LEU A 248 -14.11 -10.58 -28.56
CA LEU A 248 -15.23 -11.27 -27.95
C LEU A 248 -15.95 -12.16 -28.98
N ASP A 249 -15.76 -13.46 -28.91
CA ASP A 249 -16.40 -14.41 -29.82
C ASP A 249 -17.77 -14.89 -29.31
N LYS A 250 -17.98 -14.92 -27.98
CA LYS A 250 -19.21 -15.42 -27.35
C LYS A 250 -19.57 -14.63 -26.11
N TYR A 251 -20.85 -14.43 -25.90
CA TYR A 251 -21.44 -13.90 -24.67
C TYR A 251 -22.85 -14.49 -24.49
N ASP A 252 -23.36 -14.45 -23.26
CA ASP A 252 -24.66 -15.05 -22.90
C ASP A 252 -25.76 -13.99 -22.78
N ILE A 253 -25.41 -12.78 -22.31
CA ILE A 253 -26.34 -11.69 -21.99
C ILE A 253 -25.77 -10.38 -22.55
N VAL A 254 -26.65 -9.49 -23.00
CA VAL A 254 -26.30 -8.12 -23.37
C VAL A 254 -26.94 -7.14 -22.38
N VAL A 255 -26.20 -6.11 -21.99
CA VAL A 255 -26.73 -4.93 -21.31
C VAL A 255 -26.60 -3.73 -22.24
N ASP A 256 -27.72 -3.05 -22.49
CA ASP A 256 -27.79 -1.83 -23.31
C ASP A 256 -28.66 -0.82 -22.58
N ALA A 257 -28.09 0.30 -22.17
CA ALA A 257 -28.81 1.37 -21.46
C ALA A 257 -30.02 1.94 -22.24
N ASN A 258 -30.03 1.74 -23.55
CA ASN A 258 -31.15 2.19 -24.44
C ASN A 258 -32.23 1.11 -24.63
N ALA A 259 -32.05 -0.09 -24.08
CA ALA A 259 -33.05 -1.14 -24.16
C ALA A 259 -34.30 -0.77 -23.34
N ALA A 260 -35.45 -1.29 -23.76
CA ALA A 260 -36.68 -1.16 -22.99
C ALA A 260 -36.52 -1.86 -21.63
N LYS A 261 -36.89 -1.20 -20.54
CA LYS A 261 -36.86 -1.83 -19.20
C LYS A 261 -37.87 -2.97 -19.17
N SER A 262 -37.43 -4.16 -18.76
CA SER A 262 -38.33 -5.30 -18.59
C SER A 262 -39.12 -5.15 -17.27
N GLU A 263 -40.43 -5.42 -17.31
CA GLU A 263 -41.25 -5.44 -16.09
C GLU A 263 -40.91 -6.63 -15.16
N ALA A 264 -40.31 -7.69 -15.70
CA ALA A 264 -39.85 -8.86 -14.95
C ALA A 264 -38.57 -9.43 -15.55
N VAL A 265 -37.59 -9.65 -14.69
CA VAL A 265 -36.30 -10.31 -15.07
C VAL A 265 -36.56 -11.80 -15.28
N GLN A 266 -36.42 -12.26 -16.51
CA GLN A 266 -36.49 -13.71 -16.81
C GLN A 266 -35.15 -14.36 -16.54
N LYS A 267 -35.15 -15.53 -15.86
CA LYS A 267 -33.95 -16.34 -15.67
C LYS A 267 -33.48 -16.90 -17.00
N ILE A 268 -32.19 -16.85 -17.27
CA ILE A 268 -31.61 -17.51 -18.43
C ILE A 268 -31.74 -19.02 -18.25
N THR A 269 -32.22 -19.69 -19.30
CA THR A 269 -32.18 -21.16 -19.41
C THR A 269 -31.10 -21.50 -20.41
N ARG A 270 -30.15 -22.33 -19.99
CA ARG A 270 -29.12 -22.84 -20.90
C ARG A 270 -29.73 -23.94 -21.77
N ASP A 271 -29.97 -23.63 -23.04
CA ASP A 271 -30.16 -24.61 -24.05
C ASP A 271 -28.83 -24.78 -24.81
N GLU A 272 -28.25 -25.98 -24.78
CA GLU A 272 -26.91 -26.27 -25.30
C GLU A 272 -26.80 -26.11 -26.83
N THR A 273 -27.88 -25.80 -27.52
CA THR A 273 -27.96 -25.87 -28.98
C THR A 273 -28.02 -24.53 -29.72
N SER A 274 -28.19 -23.41 -29.04
CA SER A 274 -28.33 -22.10 -29.73
C SER A 274 -26.97 -21.36 -29.86
N ALA A 275 -26.36 -21.46 -31.04
CA ALA A 275 -25.18 -20.70 -31.45
C ALA A 275 -25.53 -19.33 -32.09
N ASP A 276 -26.81 -18.95 -32.12
CA ASP A 276 -27.27 -17.74 -32.81
C ASP A 276 -27.27 -16.51 -31.90
N VAL A 277 -26.48 -15.50 -32.28
CA VAL A 277 -26.33 -14.22 -31.56
C VAL A 277 -27.60 -13.38 -31.56
N SER A 278 -28.56 -13.67 -32.43
CA SER A 278 -29.78 -12.88 -32.63
C SER A 278 -30.85 -13.04 -31.53
N GLU A 279 -30.69 -14.01 -30.61
CA GLU A 279 -31.70 -14.31 -29.57
C GLU A 279 -31.16 -14.12 -28.12
N LYS A 280 -30.02 -13.46 -27.93
CA LYS A 280 -29.49 -13.23 -26.59
C LYS A 280 -30.39 -12.27 -25.78
N PRO A 281 -30.67 -12.55 -24.50
CA PRO A 281 -31.44 -11.63 -23.67
C PRO A 281 -30.72 -10.30 -23.52
N VAL A 282 -31.48 -9.23 -23.63
CA VAL A 282 -31.02 -7.84 -23.53
C VAL A 282 -31.68 -7.19 -22.33
N TYR A 283 -30.89 -6.60 -21.44
CA TYR A 283 -31.36 -5.87 -20.25
C TYR A 283 -30.93 -4.40 -20.31
N ALA A 284 -31.73 -3.53 -19.71
CA ALA A 284 -31.40 -2.10 -19.62
C ALA A 284 -30.43 -1.78 -18.49
N THR A 285 -30.29 -2.66 -17.51
CA THR A 285 -29.44 -2.49 -16.32
C THR A 285 -28.52 -3.67 -16.10
N ILE A 286 -27.36 -3.40 -15.47
CA ILE A 286 -26.41 -4.46 -15.07
C ILE A 286 -27.03 -5.31 -13.95
N ALA A 287 -27.77 -4.69 -13.04
CA ALA A 287 -28.44 -5.39 -11.93
C ALA A 287 -29.45 -6.43 -12.44
N ASP A 288 -30.28 -6.09 -13.43
CA ASP A 288 -31.26 -7.03 -14.02
C ASP A 288 -30.56 -8.19 -14.75
N ALA A 289 -29.48 -7.90 -15.48
CA ALA A 289 -28.69 -8.93 -16.15
C ALA A 289 -28.08 -9.93 -15.14
N ILE A 290 -27.52 -9.45 -14.03
CA ILE A 290 -27.01 -10.30 -12.95
C ILE A 290 -28.15 -11.08 -12.28
N ALA A 291 -29.29 -10.46 -12.02
CA ALA A 291 -30.45 -11.07 -11.42
C ALA A 291 -31.06 -12.20 -12.30
N SER A 292 -30.83 -12.16 -13.61
CA SER A 292 -31.26 -13.23 -14.53
C SER A 292 -30.46 -14.53 -14.39
N VAL A 293 -29.24 -14.46 -13.86
CA VAL A 293 -28.39 -15.62 -13.64
C VAL A 293 -28.93 -16.44 -12.45
N PRO A 294 -29.13 -17.78 -12.59
CA PRO A 294 -29.59 -18.62 -11.48
C PRO A 294 -28.64 -18.54 -10.26
N SER A 295 -29.20 -18.50 -9.05
CA SER A 295 -28.41 -18.39 -7.82
C SER A 295 -27.52 -19.62 -7.53
N ASP A 296 -27.85 -20.76 -8.11
CA ASP A 296 -27.10 -22.01 -8.03
C ASP A 296 -26.15 -22.22 -9.23
N ASN A 297 -25.87 -21.16 -9.98
CA ASN A 297 -24.97 -21.17 -11.14
C ASN A 297 -23.59 -21.76 -10.81
N LYS A 298 -23.10 -22.65 -11.69
CA LYS A 298 -21.82 -23.34 -11.55
C LYS A 298 -20.88 -23.20 -12.75
N GLU A 299 -21.31 -22.47 -13.74
CA GLU A 299 -20.58 -22.28 -14.99
C GLU A 299 -20.46 -20.81 -15.32
N GLN A 300 -19.40 -20.44 -16.06
CA GLN A 300 -19.15 -19.05 -16.42
C GLN A 300 -20.29 -18.50 -17.29
N VAL A 301 -20.87 -17.38 -16.85
CA VAL A 301 -21.85 -16.58 -17.62
C VAL A 301 -21.19 -15.28 -18.02
N VAL A 302 -21.17 -14.98 -19.30
CA VAL A 302 -20.56 -13.77 -19.86
C VAL A 302 -21.63 -12.75 -20.17
N ILE A 303 -21.57 -11.60 -19.47
CA ILE A 303 -22.45 -10.44 -19.63
C ILE A 303 -21.68 -9.36 -20.39
N TYR A 304 -22.07 -9.08 -21.63
CA TYR A 304 -21.52 -7.99 -22.42
C TYR A 304 -22.29 -6.70 -22.18
N VAL A 305 -21.58 -5.66 -21.74
CA VAL A 305 -22.16 -4.36 -21.38
C VAL A 305 -21.73 -3.32 -22.40
N LYS A 306 -22.70 -2.79 -23.18
CA LYS A 306 -22.46 -1.74 -24.16
C LYS A 306 -22.05 -0.43 -23.50
N ASN A 307 -21.43 0.44 -24.29
CA ASN A 307 -21.11 1.80 -23.85
C ASN A 307 -22.35 2.52 -23.33
N GLY A 308 -22.22 3.17 -22.18
CA GLY A 308 -23.30 3.87 -21.50
C GLY A 308 -22.94 4.22 -20.08
N ASN A 309 -23.74 5.11 -19.49
CA ASN A 309 -23.64 5.43 -18.06
C ASN A 309 -24.78 4.70 -17.32
N TYR A 310 -24.42 3.77 -16.47
CA TYR A 310 -25.31 2.93 -15.66
C TYR A 310 -25.30 3.46 -14.22
N HIS A 311 -26.26 4.35 -13.91
CA HIS A 311 -26.40 4.93 -12.56
C HIS A 311 -27.21 3.99 -11.67
N GLU A 312 -26.53 3.02 -11.06
CA GLU A 312 -27.17 1.99 -10.23
C GLU A 312 -26.22 1.44 -9.17
N LYS A 313 -26.78 0.97 -8.04
CA LYS A 313 -26.03 0.18 -7.07
C LYS A 313 -26.19 -1.30 -7.41
N VAL A 314 -25.07 -1.95 -7.72
CA VAL A 314 -25.06 -3.33 -8.16
C VAL A 314 -24.48 -4.24 -7.08
N ARG A 315 -25.10 -5.41 -6.91
CA ARG A 315 -24.65 -6.43 -5.96
C ARG A 315 -24.59 -7.80 -6.63
N ILE A 316 -23.38 -8.37 -6.67
CA ILE A 316 -23.15 -9.72 -7.20
C ILE A 316 -23.10 -10.69 -6.04
N THR A 317 -24.02 -11.65 -6.01
CA THR A 317 -24.11 -12.72 -5.01
C THR A 317 -23.89 -14.11 -5.61
N THR A 318 -23.92 -14.21 -6.94
CA THR A 318 -23.83 -15.44 -7.71
C THR A 318 -22.41 -15.63 -8.25
N PRO A 319 -21.80 -16.82 -8.13
CA PRO A 319 -20.46 -17.10 -8.64
C PRO A 319 -20.43 -17.28 -10.17
N TYR A 320 -19.21 -17.31 -10.73
CA TYR A 320 -18.95 -17.58 -12.15
C TYR A 320 -19.58 -16.58 -13.10
N ILE A 321 -19.49 -15.30 -12.80
CA ILE A 321 -19.96 -14.20 -13.67
C ILE A 321 -18.75 -13.47 -14.26
N THR A 322 -18.74 -13.26 -15.56
CA THR A 322 -17.85 -12.33 -16.26
C THR A 322 -18.65 -11.16 -16.78
N ILE A 323 -18.29 -9.94 -16.37
CA ILE A 323 -18.83 -8.71 -16.92
C ILE A 323 -17.76 -8.09 -17.81
N ILE A 324 -18.07 -7.92 -19.10
CA ILE A 324 -17.17 -7.32 -20.09
C ILE A 324 -17.83 -6.06 -20.64
N GLY A 325 -17.26 -4.90 -20.33
CA GLY A 325 -17.68 -3.63 -20.94
C GLY A 325 -17.18 -3.51 -22.37
N GLU A 326 -17.89 -2.75 -23.18
CA GLU A 326 -17.52 -2.46 -24.56
C GLU A 326 -16.23 -1.61 -24.64
N ASP A 327 -16.08 -0.62 -23.74
CA ASP A 327 -14.87 0.21 -23.61
C ASP A 327 -14.70 0.65 -22.15
N SER A 328 -13.51 0.51 -21.61
CA SER A 328 -13.21 0.80 -20.22
C SER A 328 -13.45 2.25 -19.79
N GLN A 329 -13.48 3.20 -20.73
CA GLN A 329 -13.74 4.62 -20.45
C GLN A 329 -15.19 5.04 -20.74
N LYS A 330 -15.92 4.28 -21.54
CA LYS A 330 -17.26 4.63 -22.02
C LYS A 330 -18.36 3.74 -21.42
N THR A 331 -18.02 2.58 -20.89
CA THR A 331 -18.94 1.71 -20.13
C THR A 331 -18.72 2.01 -18.66
N VAL A 332 -19.63 2.77 -18.06
CA VAL A 332 -19.48 3.31 -16.71
C VAL A 332 -20.62 2.84 -15.81
N LEU A 333 -20.31 2.04 -14.80
CA LEU A 333 -21.18 1.77 -13.66
C LEU A 333 -20.84 2.76 -12.54
N GLU A 334 -21.81 3.57 -12.12
CA GLU A 334 -21.54 4.57 -11.08
C GLU A 334 -22.72 4.75 -10.14
N TYR A 335 -22.41 5.20 -8.92
CA TYR A 335 -23.40 5.69 -7.96
C TYR A 335 -22.77 6.77 -7.07
N ASP A 336 -23.60 7.64 -6.46
CA ASP A 336 -23.14 8.83 -5.72
C ASP A 336 -23.31 8.73 -4.19
N ALA A 337 -23.34 7.51 -3.64
CA ALA A 337 -23.47 7.31 -2.21
C ALA A 337 -22.16 7.60 -1.46
N ALA A 338 -22.28 8.18 -0.26
CA ALA A 338 -21.20 8.32 0.69
C ALA A 338 -21.65 7.78 2.07
N ALA A 339 -20.69 7.43 2.92
CA ALA A 339 -20.99 6.80 4.21
C ALA A 339 -21.97 7.62 5.08
N GLY A 340 -21.88 8.95 5.05
CA GLY A 340 -22.75 9.85 5.79
C GLY A 340 -24.08 10.19 5.09
N LYS A 341 -24.27 9.80 3.81
CA LYS A 341 -25.56 10.00 3.11
C LYS A 341 -26.60 9.00 3.60
N THR A 342 -27.85 9.41 3.57
CA THR A 342 -29.00 8.53 3.90
C THR A 342 -29.33 7.63 2.72
N ASP A 343 -29.44 6.33 2.97
CA ASP A 343 -29.96 5.36 2.02
C ASP A 343 -31.47 5.51 1.93
N PRO A 344 -32.03 5.89 0.76
CA PRO A 344 -33.46 6.09 0.60
C PRO A 344 -34.27 4.80 0.78
N ALA A 345 -33.68 3.62 0.64
CA ALA A 345 -34.37 2.35 0.82
C ALA A 345 -34.55 1.97 2.29
N THR A 346 -33.65 2.40 3.18
CA THR A 346 -33.63 1.98 4.58
C THR A 346 -33.87 3.13 5.56
N GLY A 347 -33.66 4.38 5.15
CA GLY A 347 -33.68 5.57 6.01
C GLY A 347 -32.46 5.73 6.93
N ASN A 348 -31.49 4.81 6.90
CA ASN A 348 -30.24 4.87 7.65
C ASN A 348 -29.11 5.46 6.81
N THR A 349 -28.00 5.85 7.44
CA THR A 349 -26.77 6.19 6.70
C THR A 349 -26.20 4.95 6.03
N TYR A 350 -25.62 5.13 4.83
CA TYR A 350 -24.99 4.04 4.09
C TYR A 350 -23.85 3.34 4.87
N GLY A 351 -23.07 4.11 5.64
CA GLY A 351 -21.78 3.63 6.13
C GLY A 351 -20.78 3.38 5.01
N THR A 352 -19.50 3.18 5.34
CA THR A 352 -18.44 3.05 4.32
C THR A 352 -18.75 1.93 3.31
N SER A 353 -18.92 0.70 3.77
CA SER A 353 -19.18 -0.45 2.87
C SER A 353 -20.53 -0.35 2.13
N GLY A 354 -21.53 0.25 2.76
CA GLY A 354 -22.84 0.46 2.15
C GLY A 354 -22.85 1.53 1.05
N SER A 355 -21.82 2.39 0.97
CA SER A 355 -21.69 3.39 -0.09
C SER A 355 -21.26 2.80 -1.44
N ALA A 356 -20.81 1.54 -1.49
CA ALA A 356 -20.27 0.94 -2.70
C ALA A 356 -21.24 0.97 -3.89
N SER A 357 -20.74 1.42 -5.06
CA SER A 357 -21.49 1.34 -6.33
C SER A 357 -21.62 -0.11 -6.79
N LEU A 358 -20.53 -0.89 -6.70
CA LEU A 358 -20.55 -2.33 -6.97
C LEU A 358 -20.05 -3.09 -5.74
N THR A 359 -20.82 -4.08 -5.31
CA THR A 359 -20.43 -5.02 -4.26
C THR A 359 -20.36 -6.45 -4.81
N ILE A 360 -19.22 -7.13 -4.60
CA ILE A 360 -19.05 -8.57 -4.88
C ILE A 360 -19.01 -9.30 -3.55
N GLU A 361 -20.11 -9.99 -3.24
CA GLU A 361 -20.29 -10.65 -1.93
C GLU A 361 -19.48 -11.94 -1.80
N ALA A 362 -19.25 -12.38 -0.56
CA ALA A 362 -18.39 -13.50 -0.23
C ALA A 362 -18.74 -14.82 -0.94
N ALA A 363 -20.00 -15.01 -1.33
CA ALA A 363 -20.43 -16.20 -2.07
C ALA A 363 -20.13 -16.15 -3.58
N ALA A 364 -19.87 -14.95 -4.12
CA ALA A 364 -19.68 -14.72 -5.56
C ALA A 364 -18.23 -14.99 -6.00
N ASN A 365 -17.73 -16.20 -5.81
CA ASN A 365 -16.39 -16.58 -6.24
C ASN A 365 -16.28 -16.68 -7.78
N ASN A 366 -15.05 -16.58 -8.31
CA ASN A 366 -14.78 -16.68 -9.74
C ASN A 366 -15.52 -15.62 -10.58
N VAL A 367 -15.59 -14.39 -10.07
CA VAL A 367 -16.11 -13.25 -10.82
C VAL A 367 -14.97 -12.52 -11.52
N THR A 368 -15.19 -12.17 -12.79
CA THR A 368 -14.29 -11.38 -13.61
C THR A 368 -14.97 -10.08 -14.05
N LEU A 369 -14.29 -8.95 -13.87
CA LEU A 369 -14.63 -7.69 -14.52
C LEU A 369 -13.57 -7.34 -15.55
N GLU A 370 -14.00 -6.87 -16.72
CA GLU A 370 -13.10 -6.52 -17.82
C GLU A 370 -13.63 -5.31 -18.61
N ASN A 371 -12.74 -4.39 -19.01
CA ASN A 371 -13.04 -3.24 -19.88
C ASN A 371 -14.20 -2.36 -19.40
N ILE A 372 -14.29 -2.09 -18.11
CA ILE A 372 -15.38 -1.30 -17.51
C ILE A 372 -14.82 -0.29 -16.49
N THR A 373 -15.48 0.85 -16.36
CA THR A 373 -15.30 1.76 -15.22
C THR A 373 -16.33 1.44 -14.14
N VAL A 374 -15.87 1.29 -12.90
CA VAL A 374 -16.69 1.33 -11.69
C VAL A 374 -16.32 2.58 -10.92
N ALA A 375 -17.25 3.49 -10.77
CA ALA A 375 -17.04 4.79 -10.15
C ALA A 375 -17.91 4.99 -8.92
N ASN A 376 -17.42 5.76 -7.95
CA ASN A 376 -18.30 6.46 -7.03
C ASN A 376 -18.25 7.95 -7.38
N SER A 377 -19.39 8.48 -7.81
CA SER A 377 -19.53 9.85 -8.32
C SER A 377 -19.87 10.88 -7.24
N PHE A 378 -19.77 10.53 -5.95
CA PHE A 378 -19.92 11.46 -4.83
C PHE A 378 -18.99 12.66 -5.00
N ASP A 379 -19.53 13.88 -4.95
CA ASP A 379 -18.76 15.12 -5.14
C ASP A 379 -17.99 15.49 -3.86
N TYR A 380 -16.95 14.72 -3.57
CA TYR A 380 -16.11 14.83 -2.37
C TYR A 380 -15.58 16.25 -2.11
N PRO A 381 -15.13 17.03 -3.12
CA PRO A 381 -14.66 18.40 -2.90
C PRO A 381 -15.75 19.38 -2.50
N LYS A 382 -16.96 19.21 -3.00
CA LYS A 382 -18.04 20.18 -2.83
C LYS A 382 -19.02 19.85 -1.72
N GLU A 383 -19.32 18.57 -1.52
CA GLU A 383 -20.29 18.19 -0.48
C GLU A 383 -19.67 18.26 0.91
N MET A 384 -20.26 19.09 1.79
CA MET A 384 -19.79 19.34 3.15
C MET A 384 -20.59 18.51 4.17
N ILE A 385 -20.40 17.18 4.13
CA ILE A 385 -21.03 16.23 5.05
C ILE A 385 -19.98 15.54 5.92
N GLU A 386 -20.38 15.02 7.07
CA GLU A 386 -19.60 14.04 7.82
C GLU A 386 -19.68 12.68 7.12
N GLY A 387 -18.61 11.87 7.21
CA GLY A 387 -18.60 10.53 6.58
C GLY A 387 -18.48 10.58 5.05
N LYS A 388 -17.44 11.23 4.53
CA LYS A 388 -17.16 11.38 3.09
C LYS A 388 -16.60 10.12 2.42
N MET A 389 -16.42 9.00 3.15
CA MET A 389 -15.99 7.72 2.57
C MET A 389 -16.98 7.28 1.50
N ALA A 390 -16.49 6.98 0.29
CA ALA A 390 -17.33 6.75 -0.88
C ALA A 390 -16.73 5.66 -1.78
N VAL A 391 -17.14 4.41 -1.52
CA VAL A 391 -16.58 3.22 -2.16
C VAL A 391 -17.13 3.08 -3.58
N ALA A 392 -16.25 2.92 -4.57
CA ALA A 392 -16.67 2.52 -5.92
C ALA A 392 -16.86 0.99 -5.98
N LEU A 393 -15.87 0.22 -5.53
CA LEU A 393 -15.91 -1.23 -5.56
C LEU A 393 -15.62 -1.83 -4.18
N LEU A 394 -16.53 -2.68 -3.71
CA LEU A 394 -16.33 -3.53 -2.53
C LEU A 394 -16.27 -5.00 -2.94
N THR A 395 -15.24 -5.71 -2.50
CA THR A 395 -15.01 -7.13 -2.82
C THR A 395 -14.81 -7.95 -1.55
N ARG A 396 -15.47 -9.12 -1.47
CA ARG A 396 -15.34 -10.07 -0.35
C ARG A 396 -15.10 -11.52 -0.77
N ALA A 397 -15.20 -11.81 -2.07
CA ALA A 397 -15.13 -13.17 -2.61
C ALA A 397 -13.70 -13.59 -2.97
N ASP A 398 -13.54 -14.89 -3.22
CA ASP A 398 -12.27 -15.50 -3.66
C ASP A 398 -12.18 -15.63 -5.18
N GLN A 399 -10.94 -15.65 -5.70
CA GLN A 399 -10.66 -15.84 -7.12
C GLN A 399 -11.30 -14.76 -8.01
N LEU A 400 -11.21 -13.50 -7.59
CA LEU A 400 -11.67 -12.36 -8.38
C LEU A 400 -10.58 -11.90 -9.35
N VAL A 401 -10.98 -11.55 -10.57
CA VAL A 401 -10.09 -11.02 -11.62
C VAL A 401 -10.64 -9.70 -12.15
N PHE A 402 -9.80 -8.69 -12.18
CA PHE A 402 -10.07 -7.38 -12.74
C PHE A 402 -9.03 -7.09 -13.81
N ASN A 403 -9.44 -6.97 -15.07
CA ASN A 403 -8.52 -6.71 -16.18
C ASN A 403 -8.98 -5.47 -16.97
N ASN A 404 -8.08 -4.49 -17.10
CA ASN A 404 -8.38 -3.21 -17.74
C ASN A 404 -9.65 -2.52 -17.16
N VAL A 405 -9.81 -2.63 -15.82
CA VAL A 405 -10.90 -2.00 -15.07
C VAL A 405 -10.43 -0.64 -14.55
N ARG A 406 -11.29 0.35 -14.65
CA ARG A 406 -11.06 1.66 -14.07
C ARG A 406 -11.89 1.79 -12.79
N LEU A 407 -11.23 2.06 -11.67
CA LEU A 407 -11.88 2.38 -10.40
C LEU A 407 -11.65 3.85 -10.12
N THR A 408 -12.70 4.64 -10.05
CA THR A 408 -12.60 6.09 -9.85
C THR A 408 -13.45 6.55 -8.68
N GLY A 409 -12.85 7.39 -7.86
CA GLY A 409 -13.45 7.95 -6.65
C GLY A 409 -12.52 8.92 -5.95
N TRP A 410 -12.72 9.10 -4.66
CA TRP A 410 -11.92 10.00 -3.82
C TRP A 410 -11.40 9.24 -2.60
N GLN A 411 -12.02 9.44 -1.43
CA GLN A 411 -11.68 8.69 -0.22
C GLN A 411 -12.32 7.30 -0.28
N ASP A 412 -11.55 6.25 0.02
CA ASP A 412 -12.01 4.86 0.16
C ASP A 412 -12.51 4.23 -1.17
N THR A 413 -11.88 4.52 -2.31
CA THR A 413 -12.36 4.09 -3.65
C THR A 413 -12.53 2.57 -3.78
N LEU A 414 -11.52 1.78 -3.36
CA LEU A 414 -11.52 0.31 -3.44
C LEU A 414 -11.44 -0.32 -2.05
N GLN A 415 -12.52 -0.96 -1.61
CA GLN A 415 -12.51 -1.84 -0.45
C GLN A 415 -12.24 -3.28 -0.89
N ALA A 416 -10.96 -3.67 -0.95
CA ALA A 416 -10.52 -5.03 -1.23
C ALA A 416 -10.46 -5.83 0.09
N ASP A 417 -11.48 -6.64 0.38
CA ASP A 417 -11.72 -7.20 1.69
C ASP A 417 -11.88 -8.74 1.68
N GLY A 418 -12.28 -9.31 2.83
CA GLY A 418 -12.60 -10.73 3.01
C GLY A 418 -11.39 -11.67 3.17
N GLY A 419 -10.15 -11.18 3.17
CA GLY A 419 -8.94 -12.02 3.29
C GLY A 419 -8.78 -13.02 2.14
N LYS A 420 -9.35 -12.75 0.97
CA LYS A 420 -9.44 -13.65 -0.19
C LYS A 420 -8.56 -13.17 -1.33
N ARG A 421 -8.32 -14.06 -2.32
CA ARG A 421 -7.44 -13.82 -3.46
C ARG A 421 -8.12 -12.97 -4.52
N GLN A 422 -7.45 -11.89 -4.91
CA GLN A 422 -7.93 -10.94 -5.92
C GLN A 422 -6.77 -10.53 -6.82
N TYR A 423 -7.01 -10.42 -8.11
CA TYR A 423 -6.00 -10.06 -9.09
C TYR A 423 -6.47 -8.91 -9.98
N PHE A 424 -5.73 -7.81 -9.95
CA PHE A 424 -5.95 -6.61 -10.74
C PHE A 424 -4.83 -6.51 -11.77
N LYS A 425 -5.17 -6.54 -13.05
CA LYS A 425 -4.22 -6.45 -14.17
C LYS A 425 -4.54 -5.26 -15.05
N ASN A 426 -3.53 -4.45 -15.38
CA ASN A 426 -3.68 -3.30 -16.27
C ASN A 426 -4.81 -2.34 -15.83
N CYS A 427 -5.10 -2.26 -14.54
CA CYS A 427 -6.18 -1.44 -14.00
C CYS A 427 -5.72 0.00 -13.76
N TYR A 428 -6.67 0.92 -13.80
CA TYR A 428 -6.51 2.31 -13.39
C TYR A 428 -7.30 2.52 -12.08
N ILE A 429 -6.64 2.90 -11.01
CA ILE A 429 -7.27 3.06 -9.68
C ILE A 429 -6.95 4.45 -9.15
N GLU A 430 -7.97 5.28 -9.02
CA GLU A 430 -7.84 6.70 -8.65
C GLU A 430 -8.50 7.00 -7.31
N GLY A 431 -7.83 7.82 -6.50
CA GLY A 431 -8.39 8.31 -5.23
C GLY A 431 -7.46 9.26 -4.48
N CYS A 432 -7.76 9.52 -3.20
CA CYS A 432 -6.95 10.41 -2.36
C CYS A 432 -6.63 9.84 -0.97
N VAL A 433 -7.60 9.52 -0.15
CA VAL A 433 -7.38 9.03 1.22
C VAL A 433 -7.77 7.56 1.28
N ASP A 434 -6.82 6.70 1.67
CA ASP A 434 -7.04 5.27 1.87
C ASP A 434 -7.74 4.60 0.68
N TRP A 435 -7.41 5.03 -0.54
CA TRP A 435 -8.24 4.66 -1.69
C TRP A 435 -8.10 3.20 -2.15
N ILE A 436 -7.18 2.44 -1.52
CA ILE A 436 -7.13 0.98 -1.59
C ILE A 436 -7.03 0.46 -0.16
N PHE A 437 -8.11 -0.09 0.39
CA PHE A 437 -8.15 -0.51 1.78
C PHE A 437 -8.86 -1.86 1.98
N GLY A 438 -8.68 -2.47 3.17
CA GLY A 438 -9.29 -3.75 3.53
C GLY A 438 -8.27 -4.86 3.78
N SER A 439 -8.73 -6.11 3.78
CA SER A 439 -7.99 -7.28 4.27
C SER A 439 -7.64 -8.32 3.19
N ALA A 440 -7.92 -8.06 1.91
CA ALA A 440 -7.70 -9.04 0.84
C ALA A 440 -6.23 -9.41 0.64
N GLN A 441 -6.00 -10.60 0.07
CA GLN A 441 -4.75 -10.98 -0.58
C GLN A 441 -4.84 -10.57 -2.05
N ALA A 442 -4.45 -9.33 -2.35
CA ALA A 442 -4.64 -8.75 -3.67
C ALA A 442 -3.32 -8.43 -4.37
N VAL A 443 -3.21 -8.83 -5.63
CA VAL A 443 -2.08 -8.47 -6.51
C VAL A 443 -2.55 -7.42 -7.52
N PHE A 444 -1.81 -6.32 -7.59
CA PHE A 444 -1.97 -5.23 -8.56
C PHE A 444 -0.80 -5.28 -9.53
N ASP A 445 -1.01 -5.85 -10.71
CA ASP A 445 0.02 -6.10 -11.71
C ASP A 445 -0.14 -5.13 -12.89
N ASP A 446 0.91 -4.35 -13.14
CA ASP A 446 0.96 -3.37 -14.24
C ASP A 446 -0.20 -2.34 -14.20
N CYS A 447 -0.55 -1.89 -13.00
CA CYS A 447 -1.65 -0.95 -12.76
C CYS A 447 -1.16 0.50 -12.67
N ASP A 448 -2.03 1.44 -13.05
CA ASP A 448 -1.89 2.87 -12.77
C ASP A 448 -2.62 3.19 -11.46
N ILE A 449 -1.87 3.53 -10.42
CA ILE A 449 -2.35 3.91 -9.10
C ILE A 449 -2.26 5.43 -9.00
N VAL A 450 -3.40 6.12 -9.10
CA VAL A 450 -3.41 7.55 -9.41
C VAL A 450 -3.95 8.37 -8.25
N ALA A 451 -3.10 9.24 -7.71
CA ALA A 451 -3.51 10.21 -6.73
C ALA A 451 -4.21 11.41 -7.40
N ASN A 452 -5.41 11.75 -6.96
CA ASN A 452 -6.12 12.95 -7.41
C ASN A 452 -6.09 14.08 -6.37
N ARG A 453 -5.48 13.83 -5.20
CA ARG A 453 -5.22 14.77 -4.11
C ARG A 453 -4.17 14.19 -3.16
N ASP A 454 -3.68 14.99 -2.23
CA ASP A 454 -2.84 14.56 -1.11
C ASP A 454 -3.54 13.49 -0.26
N GLY A 455 -2.80 12.52 0.28
CA GLY A 455 -3.40 11.49 1.13
C GLY A 455 -2.58 10.20 1.27
N TYR A 456 -3.23 9.05 1.17
CA TYR A 456 -2.65 7.75 1.47
C TYR A 456 -3.12 6.73 0.43
N VAL A 457 -2.17 6.05 -0.24
CA VAL A 457 -2.50 5.01 -1.25
C VAL A 457 -3.26 3.86 -0.61
N THR A 458 -2.69 3.30 0.47
CA THR A 458 -3.25 2.10 1.09
C THR A 458 -3.58 2.30 2.57
N ALA A 459 -4.66 1.61 3.01
CA ALA A 459 -4.96 1.37 4.42
C ALA A 459 -5.27 -0.12 4.62
N ALA A 460 -4.22 -0.94 4.67
CA ALA A 460 -4.36 -2.38 4.79
C ALA A 460 -4.77 -2.80 6.21
N SER A 461 -5.61 -3.84 6.30
CA SER A 461 -6.04 -4.47 7.55
C SER A 461 -5.81 -5.98 7.53
N THR A 462 -4.67 -6.40 6.99
CA THR A 462 -4.30 -7.81 6.83
C THR A 462 -4.41 -8.56 8.15
N ASP A 463 -5.04 -9.72 8.13
CA ASP A 463 -5.20 -10.59 9.29
C ASP A 463 -3.84 -11.22 9.69
N SER A 464 -3.60 -11.36 11.01
CA SER A 464 -2.35 -11.90 11.55
C SER A 464 -2.03 -13.34 11.12
N THR A 465 -3.04 -14.09 10.64
CA THR A 465 -2.88 -15.45 10.13
C THR A 465 -2.45 -15.49 8.66
N ARG A 466 -2.33 -14.32 7.99
CA ARG A 466 -1.95 -14.20 6.58
C ARG A 466 -0.51 -13.73 6.44
N SER A 467 0.23 -14.37 5.56
CA SER A 467 1.61 -14.00 5.22
C SER A 467 1.71 -12.92 4.14
N THR A 468 0.61 -12.64 3.44
CA THR A 468 0.55 -11.64 2.36
C THR A 468 -0.73 -10.82 2.45
N GLY A 469 -0.61 -9.53 2.10
CA GLY A 469 -1.73 -8.60 1.95
C GLY A 469 -1.82 -8.08 0.52
N TYR A 470 -1.52 -6.78 0.33
CA TYR A 470 -1.47 -6.15 -0.98
C TYR A 470 -0.07 -6.25 -1.58
N VAL A 471 0.01 -6.64 -2.84
CA VAL A 471 1.27 -6.69 -3.61
C VAL A 471 1.09 -5.92 -4.91
N PHE A 472 1.85 -4.85 -5.08
CA PHE A 472 1.92 -4.07 -6.31
C PHE A 472 3.15 -4.52 -7.09
N ILE A 473 2.98 -4.91 -8.36
CA ILE A 473 4.07 -5.38 -9.21
C ILE A 473 4.06 -4.59 -10.51
N ASN A 474 5.22 -4.07 -10.94
CA ASN A 474 5.37 -3.33 -12.19
C ASN A 474 4.35 -2.18 -12.36
N SER A 475 3.80 -1.70 -11.27
CA SER A 475 2.75 -0.69 -11.26
C SER A 475 3.33 0.72 -11.20
N ARG A 476 2.54 1.70 -11.55
CA ARG A 476 2.95 3.10 -11.59
C ARG A 476 2.12 3.89 -10.60
N LEU A 477 2.78 4.54 -9.64
CA LEU A 477 2.16 5.48 -8.72
C LEU A 477 2.30 6.87 -9.33
N LEU A 478 1.19 7.40 -9.82
CA LEU A 478 1.13 8.62 -10.61
C LEU A 478 0.28 9.70 -9.91
N LYS A 479 0.54 10.95 -10.22
CA LYS A 479 -0.40 12.05 -9.90
C LYS A 479 -1.31 12.33 -11.09
N LYS A 480 -2.57 12.63 -10.81
CA LYS A 480 -3.57 12.91 -11.85
C LYS A 480 -3.18 14.13 -12.68
N ASP A 481 -2.73 15.16 -12.00
CA ASP A 481 -2.28 16.43 -12.57
C ASP A 481 -1.42 17.22 -11.57
N ASN A 482 -1.07 18.44 -11.92
CA ASN A 482 -0.21 19.31 -11.09
C ASN A 482 -0.90 19.88 -9.83
N SER A 483 -2.17 19.57 -9.57
CA SER A 483 -2.84 19.94 -8.31
C SER A 483 -2.41 19.04 -7.15
N VAL A 484 -1.82 17.88 -7.43
CA VAL A 484 -1.23 17.00 -6.41
C VAL A 484 0.21 17.43 -6.17
N SER A 485 0.50 17.87 -4.94
CA SER A 485 1.80 18.38 -4.56
C SER A 485 2.87 17.28 -4.52
N ASP A 486 4.12 17.65 -4.77
CA ASP A 486 5.25 16.76 -4.53
C ASP A 486 5.37 16.43 -3.02
N ASN A 487 5.80 15.21 -2.68
CA ASN A 487 6.02 14.74 -1.30
C ASN A 487 4.76 14.88 -0.40
N SER A 488 3.58 14.58 -0.94
CA SER A 488 2.29 14.78 -0.24
C SER A 488 1.46 13.53 -0.01
N VAL A 489 1.80 12.42 -0.69
CA VAL A 489 1.05 11.17 -0.64
C VAL A 489 1.89 10.06 -0.03
N ALA A 490 1.45 9.45 1.07
CA ALA A 490 2.10 8.27 1.63
C ALA A 490 1.72 7.00 0.85
N LEU A 491 2.65 6.04 0.74
CA LEU A 491 2.41 4.71 0.17
C LEU A 491 1.32 3.94 0.94
N GLY A 492 1.19 4.24 2.23
CA GLY A 492 0.14 3.69 3.04
C GLY A 492 0.26 3.99 4.53
N ARG A 493 -0.73 3.52 5.26
CA ARG A 493 -0.78 3.53 6.72
C ARG A 493 -1.48 2.28 7.26
N PRO A 494 -1.11 1.75 8.44
CA PRO A 494 -1.66 0.49 8.93
C PRO A 494 -3.03 0.68 9.58
N TRP A 495 -4.12 0.31 8.88
CA TRP A 495 -5.46 0.32 9.49
C TRP A 495 -5.56 -0.69 10.65
N ARG A 496 -4.79 -1.79 10.59
CA ARG A 496 -4.59 -2.74 11.70
C ARG A 496 -3.11 -3.04 11.84
N ALA A 497 -2.71 -3.48 13.03
CA ALA A 497 -1.31 -3.70 13.39
C ALA A 497 -0.54 -4.68 12.48
N ASN A 498 -1.24 -5.63 11.84
CA ASN A 498 -0.63 -6.61 10.93
C ASN A 498 -0.74 -6.22 9.45
N ALA A 499 -0.99 -4.95 9.15
CA ALA A 499 -1.07 -4.47 7.77
C ALA A 499 0.15 -4.94 6.96
N CYS A 500 -0.11 -5.50 5.77
CA CYS A 500 0.93 -6.03 4.89
C CYS A 500 0.76 -5.47 3.47
N VAL A 501 1.76 -4.69 3.01
CA VAL A 501 1.78 -4.10 1.67
C VAL A 501 3.19 -4.21 1.12
N THR A 502 3.32 -4.68 -0.12
CA THR A 502 4.60 -4.81 -0.81
C THR A 502 4.54 -4.15 -2.19
N TYR A 503 5.52 -3.32 -2.49
CA TYR A 503 5.73 -2.74 -3.81
C TYR A 503 6.95 -3.38 -4.46
N VAL A 504 6.80 -3.91 -5.68
CA VAL A 504 7.85 -4.61 -6.43
C VAL A 504 7.99 -3.97 -7.81
N ASN A 505 9.18 -3.46 -8.13
CA ASN A 505 9.48 -2.86 -9.43
C ASN A 505 8.46 -1.79 -9.84
N CYS A 506 8.03 -0.94 -8.89
CA CYS A 506 7.04 0.10 -9.13
C CYS A 506 7.70 1.43 -9.47
N TYR A 507 7.15 2.14 -10.45
CA TYR A 507 7.49 3.54 -10.67
C TYR A 507 6.73 4.43 -9.67
N MET A 508 7.43 5.35 -9.03
CA MET A 508 6.89 6.29 -8.05
C MET A 508 7.18 7.73 -8.49
N ASP A 509 6.13 8.47 -8.86
CA ASP A 509 6.28 9.89 -9.24
C ASP A 509 6.48 10.77 -7.98
N SER A 510 6.91 12.01 -8.18
CA SER A 510 7.38 12.97 -7.18
C SER A 510 6.40 13.26 -6.03
N HIS A 511 5.12 12.94 -6.16
CA HIS A 511 4.11 13.12 -5.11
C HIS A 511 4.27 12.15 -3.92
N ILE A 512 4.96 11.04 -4.09
CA ILE A 512 5.17 10.08 -3.00
C ILE A 512 6.09 10.68 -1.94
N LYS A 513 5.71 10.55 -0.68
CA LYS A 513 6.46 11.02 0.48
C LYS A 513 7.78 10.28 0.64
N THR A 514 8.84 11.02 0.98
CA THR A 514 10.18 10.45 1.20
C THR A 514 10.25 9.50 2.39
N ASN A 515 9.37 9.65 3.40
CA ASN A 515 9.25 8.69 4.51
C ASN A 515 8.42 7.44 4.15
N GLY A 516 7.81 7.41 2.98
CA GLY A 516 7.02 6.29 2.47
C GLY A 516 5.67 6.09 3.17
N TYR A 517 5.65 5.90 4.48
CA TYR A 517 4.49 5.47 5.25
C TYR A 517 4.21 6.38 6.43
N ASP A 518 2.94 6.42 6.88
CA ASP A 518 2.49 7.16 8.06
C ASP A 518 1.76 6.21 9.04
N ASP A 519 1.60 6.64 10.30
CA ASP A 519 0.85 5.91 11.33
C ASP A 519 -0.67 6.08 11.17
N MET A 520 -1.45 5.16 11.73
CA MET A 520 -2.91 5.23 11.74
C MET A 520 -3.53 4.68 13.03
N GLY A 521 -4.29 5.53 13.73
CA GLY A 521 -5.15 5.09 14.84
C GLY A 521 -4.41 4.35 15.97
N GLY A 522 -3.15 4.71 16.25
CA GLY A 522 -2.30 4.07 17.25
C GLY A 522 -1.52 2.85 16.73
N ASN A 523 -1.71 2.46 15.46
CA ASN A 523 -0.86 1.47 14.81
C ASN A 523 0.35 2.18 14.19
N ASN A 524 1.55 1.71 14.53
CA ASN A 524 2.80 2.25 14.04
C ASN A 524 3.16 1.57 12.71
N HIS A 525 3.52 2.35 11.69
CA HIS A 525 3.91 1.85 10.37
C HIS A 525 5.20 1.03 10.40
N GLU A 526 6.15 1.36 11.29
CA GLU A 526 7.41 0.61 11.43
C GLU A 526 7.20 -0.82 11.97
N SER A 527 6.10 -1.05 12.70
CA SER A 527 5.72 -2.38 13.19
C SER A 527 4.90 -3.18 12.18
N ALA A 528 4.38 -2.55 11.14
CA ALA A 528 3.64 -3.20 10.07
C ALA A 528 4.58 -3.93 9.08
N GLN A 529 4.00 -4.70 8.16
CA GLN A 529 4.75 -5.46 7.16
C GLN A 529 4.73 -4.68 5.83
N PHE A 530 5.46 -3.56 5.78
CA PHE A 530 5.54 -2.70 4.61
C PHE A 530 6.90 -2.87 3.95
N TYR A 531 6.90 -3.23 2.66
CA TYR A 531 8.11 -3.56 1.90
C TYR A 531 8.14 -2.89 0.55
N GLU A 532 9.32 -2.49 0.13
CA GLU A 532 9.61 -2.02 -1.21
C GLU A 532 10.79 -2.80 -1.78
N TYR A 533 10.68 -3.17 -3.06
CA TYR A 533 11.72 -3.89 -3.77
C TYR A 533 11.84 -3.38 -5.20
N GLN A 534 13.04 -2.92 -5.57
CA GLN A 534 13.37 -2.40 -6.90
C GLN A 534 12.40 -1.31 -7.43
N SER A 535 11.73 -0.58 -6.58
CA SER A 535 10.96 0.59 -7.00
C SER A 535 11.89 1.74 -7.41
N TYR A 536 11.41 2.66 -8.23
CA TYR A 536 12.20 3.72 -8.84
C TYR A 536 11.36 4.95 -9.17
N GLY A 537 11.98 6.03 -9.67
CA GLY A 537 11.33 7.30 -9.95
C GLY A 537 11.60 8.36 -8.88
N LYS A 538 11.13 9.58 -9.09
CA LYS A 538 11.42 10.72 -8.19
C LYS A 538 10.84 10.60 -6.79
N GLY A 539 9.75 9.85 -6.63
CA GLY A 539 9.11 9.60 -5.34
C GLY A 539 9.71 8.43 -4.57
N PHE A 540 10.62 7.67 -5.18
CA PHE A 540 11.30 6.58 -4.49
C PHE A 540 12.38 7.16 -3.55
N ALA A 541 12.23 6.94 -2.26
CA ALA A 541 13.26 7.31 -1.27
C ALA A 541 14.30 6.19 -1.19
N VAL A 542 15.51 6.49 -1.63
CA VAL A 542 16.68 5.59 -1.52
C VAL A 542 17.17 5.55 -0.09
#